data_1ebde455639893fa1f14430d5848af2d
#
_entry.id   1ebde455639893fa1f14430d5848af2d
#
_cell.length_a   1.000
_cell.length_b   1.000
_cell.length_c   1.000
_cell.angle_alpha   90.00
_cell.angle_beta   90.00
_cell.angle_gamma   90.00
#
_symmetry.space_group_name_H-M   'P 1'
#
loop_
_entity.id
_entity.type
_entity.pdbx_description
1 polymer ?
#
loop_
_entity_poly.entity_id
_entity_poly.type
_entity_poly.pdbx_seq_one_letter_code
_entity_poly.pdbx_strand_id
1 'polypeptide(L)' 'MEDLELGRHWKQDCKLLEVNIPTGTFTDPVNRLGCSDVIVNVPTNQYDEYIRQWDLYKVKN' A
#
# COMPACT_ATOMS: atom_id res chain seq x y z
N MET A 1 -3.35 13.83 5.87
CA MET A 1 -2.62 13.50 7.01
C MET A 1 -2.49 12.04 7.23
N GLU A 2 -3.56 11.37 7.53
CA GLU A 2 -3.49 9.93 7.75
C GLU A 2 -3.04 9.20 6.49
N ASP A 3 -3.45 9.70 5.33
CA ASP A 3 -3.08 9.06 4.08
C ASP A 3 -1.58 9.09 3.85
N LEU A 4 -0.95 10.21 4.17
CA LEU A 4 0.49 10.32 4.00
C LEU A 4 1.23 9.40 4.96
N GLU A 5 0.75 9.29 6.19
CA GLU A 5 1.40 8.41 7.14
C GLU A 5 1.25 6.95 6.75
N LEU A 6 0.09 6.57 6.22
CA LEU A 6 -0.09 5.21 5.75
C LEU A 6 0.83 4.89 4.58
N GLY A 7 0.95 5.82 3.63
CA GLY A 7 1.85 5.62 2.51
C GLY A 7 3.27 5.43 2.95
N ARG A 8 3.72 6.27 3.89
CA ARG A 8 5.07 6.14 4.41
C ARG A 8 5.26 4.81 5.14
N HIS A 9 4.29 4.44 5.96
CA HIS A 9 4.37 3.19 6.71
C HIS A 9 4.48 1.99 5.77
N TRP A 10 3.63 1.97 4.75
CA TRP A 10 3.65 0.87 3.81
C TRP A 10 4.94 0.81 3.01
N LYS A 11 5.54 1.95 2.73
CA LYS A 11 6.74 1.99 1.92
C LYS A 11 8.00 1.74 2.74
N GLN A 12 8.05 2.20 3.96
CA GLN A 12 9.25 2.13 4.77
C GLN A 12 9.23 0.98 5.77
N ASP A 13 8.09 0.71 6.37
CA ASP A 13 7.99 -0.28 7.43
C ASP A 13 7.51 -1.63 6.95
N CYS A 14 6.87 -1.67 5.80
CA CYS A 14 6.33 -2.91 5.26
C CYS A 14 7.03 -3.28 3.97
N LYS A 15 6.98 -4.57 3.64
CA LYS A 15 7.51 -5.07 2.38
C LYS A 15 6.36 -5.50 1.49
N LEU A 16 6.44 -5.14 0.22
CA LEU A 16 5.44 -5.57 -0.75
C LEU A 16 5.76 -7.00 -1.16
N LEU A 17 4.92 -7.92 -0.75
CA LEU A 17 5.13 -9.34 -1.02
C LEU A 17 4.53 -9.77 -2.34
N GLU A 18 3.28 -9.36 -2.60
CA GLU A 18 2.61 -9.69 -3.83
C GLU A 18 1.72 -8.54 -4.25
N VAL A 19 1.46 -8.43 -5.55
CA VAL A 19 0.64 -7.35 -6.08
C VAL A 19 -0.49 -7.94 -6.90
N ASN A 20 -1.59 -7.21 -6.95
CA ASN A 20 -2.69 -7.50 -7.87
C ASN A 20 -3.23 -8.91 -7.66
N ILE A 21 -3.43 -9.32 -6.42
CA ILE A 21 -3.95 -10.63 -6.09
C ILE A 21 -5.46 -10.61 -6.26
N PRO A 22 -6.02 -11.45 -7.14
CA PRO A 22 -7.47 -11.48 -7.31
C PRO A 22 -8.15 -12.03 -6.06
N THR A 23 -9.21 -11.35 -5.63
CA THR A 23 -9.95 -11.75 -4.44
C THR A 23 -11.33 -12.28 -4.77
N GLY A 24 -11.77 -12.16 -6.02
CA GLY A 24 -13.07 -12.62 -6.42
C GLY A 24 -13.47 -12.01 -7.74
N THR A 25 -14.64 -12.42 -8.23
CA THR A 25 -15.09 -11.98 -9.54
C THR A 25 -15.48 -10.51 -9.56
N PHE A 26 -16.06 -10.02 -8.48
CA PHE A 26 -16.57 -8.67 -8.43
C PHE A 26 -15.85 -7.79 -7.41
N THR A 27 -14.71 -8.23 -6.94
CA THR A 27 -13.96 -7.47 -5.94
C THR A 27 -12.65 -7.00 -6.53
N ASP A 28 -12.15 -5.88 -6.01
CA ASP A 28 -10.88 -5.33 -6.47
C ASP A 28 -9.72 -6.21 -6.00
N PRO A 29 -8.66 -6.29 -6.79
CA PRO A 29 -7.47 -7.03 -6.34
C PRO A 29 -6.81 -6.33 -5.17
N VAL A 30 -5.99 -7.08 -4.45
CA VAL A 30 -5.29 -6.54 -3.28
C VAL A 30 -3.80 -6.81 -3.42
N ASN A 31 -3.03 -6.00 -2.70
CA ASN A 31 -1.60 -6.21 -2.54
C ASN A 31 -1.35 -6.81 -1.16
N ARG A 32 -0.39 -7.71 -1.09
CA ARG A 32 -0.02 -8.31 0.19
C ARG A 32 1.25 -7.66 0.71
N LEU A 33 1.16 -7.16 1.93
CA LEU A 33 2.28 -6.48 2.57
C LEU A 33 2.69 -7.23 3.83
N GLY A 34 3.99 -7.37 4.01
CA GLY A 34 4.52 -7.92 5.25
C GLY A 34 5.02 -6.79 6.12
N CYS A 35 4.32 -6.51 7.21
CA CYS A 35 4.64 -5.42 8.13
C CYS A 35 5.10 -6.02 9.44
N SER A 36 6.41 -6.06 9.65
CA SER A 36 6.98 -6.65 10.85
C SER A 36 6.51 -8.09 11.01
N ASP A 37 5.67 -8.34 12.00
CA ASP A 37 5.17 -9.68 12.28
C ASP A 37 3.79 -9.92 11.70
N VAL A 38 3.25 -8.97 10.96
CA VAL A 38 1.87 -9.03 10.50
C VAL A 38 1.84 -8.93 8.99
N ILE A 39 0.99 -9.75 8.36
CA ILE A 39 0.74 -9.66 6.94
C ILE A 39 -0.64 -9.05 6.74
N VAL A 40 -0.70 -7.99 5.95
CA VAL A 40 -1.96 -7.29 5.68
C VAL A 40 -2.22 -7.27 4.19
N ASN A 41 -3.50 -7.26 3.82
CA ASN A 41 -3.93 -7.13 2.45
C ASN A 41 -4.55 -5.77 2.26
N VAL A 42 -4.11 -5.06 1.23
CA VAL A 42 -4.57 -3.71 0.95
C VAL A 42 -5.03 -3.67 -0.50
N PRO A 43 -6.19 -3.06 -0.78
CA PRO A 43 -6.62 -2.93 -2.17
C PRO A 43 -5.53 -2.29 -3.02
N THR A 44 -5.29 -2.87 -4.18
CA THR A 44 -4.19 -2.43 -5.03
C THR A 44 -4.32 -0.96 -5.39
N ASN A 45 -5.53 -0.50 -5.73
CA ASN A 45 -5.70 0.90 -6.09
C ASN A 45 -5.45 1.84 -4.90
N GLN A 46 -5.82 1.42 -3.69
CA GLN A 46 -5.54 2.22 -2.50
C GLN A 46 -4.05 2.28 -2.23
N TYR A 47 -3.38 1.14 -2.33
CA TYR A 47 -1.94 1.09 -2.11
C TYR A 47 -1.23 2.03 -3.08
N ASP A 48 -1.55 1.94 -4.36
CA ASP A 48 -0.92 2.79 -5.37
C ASP A 48 -1.18 4.26 -5.09
N GLU A 49 -2.40 4.59 -4.67
CA GLU A 49 -2.74 5.98 -4.40
C GLU A 49 -1.94 6.54 -3.23
N TYR A 50 -1.87 5.80 -2.14
CA TYR A 50 -1.17 6.27 -0.95
C TYR A 50 0.34 6.37 -1.19
N ILE A 51 0.90 5.40 -1.89
CA ILE A 51 2.33 5.42 -2.20
C ILE A 51 2.64 6.61 -3.11
N ARG A 52 1.80 6.86 -4.10
CA ARG A 52 2.01 7.98 -5.00
C ARG A 52 1.93 9.30 -4.25
N GLN A 53 0.99 9.43 -3.34
CA GLN A 53 0.88 10.67 -2.56
C GLN A 53 2.10 10.88 -1.69
N TRP A 54 2.60 9.83 -1.09
CA TRP A 54 3.82 9.92 -0.29
C TRP A 54 5.01 10.33 -1.15
N ASP A 55 5.16 9.73 -2.32
CA ASP A 55 6.25 10.08 -3.22
C ASP A 55 6.16 11.53 -3.66
N LEU A 56 4.97 12.01 -3.97
CA LEU A 56 4.80 13.40 -4.36
C LEU A 56 5.14 14.33 -3.21
N TYR A 57 4.76 13.98 -2.01
CA TYR A 57 5.09 14.78 -0.83
C TYR A 57 6.60 14.85 -0.63
N LYS A 58 7.26 13.72 -0.77
CA LYS A 58 8.71 13.66 -0.60
C LYS A 58 9.41 14.55 -1.62
N VAL A 59 8.97 14.49 -2.87
CA VAL A 59 9.62 15.24 -3.93
C VAL A 59 9.47 16.74 -3.70
N LYS A 60 8.34 17.15 -3.14
CA LYS A 60 8.10 18.57 -2.89
C LYS A 60 8.98 19.13 -1.81
N ASN A 61 9.46 18.31 -0.93
CA ASN A 61 10.32 18.73 0.15
C ASN A 61 11.75 18.32 -0.10
#